data_4dd56a2db1887cdce62eba76c54b1495
#
_entry.id   4dd56a2db1887cdce62eba76c54b1495
#
_cell.length_a   1.000
_cell.length_b   1.000
_cell.length_c   1.000
_cell.angle_alpha   90.00
_cell.angle_beta   90.00
_cell.angle_gamma   90.00
#
_symmetry.space_group_name_H-M   'P 1'
#
loop_
_entity.id
_entity.type
_entity.pdbx_description
1 polymer ?
#
loop_
_entity_poly.entity_id
_entity_poly.type
_entity_poly.pdbx_seq_one_letter_code
_entity_poly.pdbx_strand_id
1 'polypeptide(L)'
;MEFCQIQLNYIDWTFQNDKEKMELLKSYNIPVWVMEPLRGGKLANIDDAYMAQLNTHRAEETKPGWAFRFLQTLPEVTMILSGMSNFTQLKENIETFSTDAPLNNAEWDTVLGIADDMITRIALPCTSCKYCTEKCPMELNIPALIEIYNEHIFTGGGFLPGMKLSVFPENKRPNACIGCRSCEAVCPQNIKISEAMQDFAEKMKG
;
A
#
# COMPACT_ATOMS: atom_id res chain seq x y z
N MET A 1 -2.00 24.65 9.02
CA MET A 1 -2.74 23.36 8.97
C MET A 1 -2.60 22.76 10.36
N GLU A 2 -3.70 22.36 11.02
CA GLU A 2 -3.67 21.86 12.40
C GLU A 2 -3.24 20.40 12.47
N PHE A 3 -3.60 19.60 11.49
CA PHE A 3 -3.19 18.22 11.30
C PHE A 3 -3.34 17.80 9.82
N CYS A 4 -2.75 16.68 9.45
CA CYS A 4 -2.95 16.04 8.17
C CYS A 4 -3.39 14.59 8.38
N GLN A 5 -4.48 14.18 7.73
CA GLN A 5 -4.93 12.79 7.76
C GLN A 5 -4.43 12.09 6.51
N ILE A 6 -3.68 10.99 6.69
CA ILE A 6 -3.13 10.19 5.61
C ILE A 6 -3.36 8.69 5.86
N GLN A 7 -3.40 7.91 4.79
CA GLN A 7 -3.22 6.47 4.87
C GLN A 7 -1.77 6.21 5.22
N LEU A 8 -1.50 5.39 6.25
CA LEU A 8 -0.14 5.09 6.69
C LEU A 8 -0.07 3.73 7.37
N ASN A 9 0.82 2.89 6.89
CA ASN A 9 1.18 1.60 7.47
C ASN A 9 2.55 1.18 6.91
N TYR A 10 3.14 0.10 7.42
CA TYR A 10 4.49 -0.31 7.01
C TYR A 10 4.62 -0.77 5.55
N ILE A 11 3.52 -1.20 4.89
CA ILE A 11 3.55 -1.50 3.45
C ILE A 11 3.56 -0.20 2.64
N ASP A 12 2.67 0.73 2.98
CA ASP A 12 2.53 1.98 2.25
C ASP A 12 3.72 2.92 2.47
N TRP A 13 4.53 2.66 3.52
CA TRP A 13 5.80 3.34 3.76
C TRP A 13 6.68 3.40 2.52
N THR A 14 6.80 2.27 1.80
CA THR A 14 7.52 2.17 0.53
C THR A 14 6.57 2.22 -0.67
N PHE A 15 5.47 1.47 -0.62
CA PHE A 15 4.56 1.25 -1.74
C PHE A 15 3.83 2.53 -2.21
N GLN A 16 3.44 3.40 -1.28
CA GLN A 16 2.79 4.70 -1.58
C GLN A 16 3.67 5.92 -1.26
N ASN A 17 4.96 5.71 -1.06
CA ASN A 17 5.92 6.76 -0.69
C ASN A 17 5.53 7.53 0.58
N ASP A 18 4.94 6.86 1.57
CA ASP A 18 4.51 7.50 2.81
C ASP A 18 5.70 8.03 3.61
N LYS A 19 6.89 7.45 3.45
CA LYS A 19 8.12 7.98 4.01
C LYS A 19 8.34 9.45 3.61
N GLU A 20 8.26 9.75 2.33
CA GLU A 20 8.45 11.13 1.83
C GLU A 20 7.36 12.07 2.32
N LYS A 21 6.10 11.58 2.39
CA LYS A 21 4.97 12.34 2.95
C LYS A 21 5.21 12.67 4.43
N MET A 22 5.67 11.69 5.21
CA MET A 22 5.98 11.88 6.63
C MET A 22 7.15 12.85 6.83
N GLU A 23 8.23 12.74 6.05
CA GLU A 23 9.36 13.68 6.08
C GLU A 23 8.91 15.12 5.78
N LEU A 24 8.02 15.28 4.79
CA LEU A 24 7.44 16.58 4.48
C LEU A 24 6.61 17.14 5.64
N LEU A 25 5.67 16.34 6.19
CA LEU A 25 4.82 16.77 7.31
C LEU A 25 5.64 17.11 8.54
N LYS A 26 6.67 16.33 8.84
CA LYS A 26 7.63 16.58 9.90
C LYS A 26 8.35 17.92 9.72
N SER A 27 8.80 18.24 8.51
CA SER A 27 9.51 19.49 8.22
C SER A 27 8.66 20.74 8.51
N TYR A 28 7.33 20.60 8.48
CA TYR A 28 6.37 21.67 8.80
C TYR A 28 5.77 21.55 10.20
N ASN A 29 6.22 20.59 11.02
CA ASN A 29 5.65 20.28 12.34
C ASN A 29 4.13 20.06 12.29
N ILE A 30 3.65 19.33 11.27
CA ILE A 30 2.22 19.02 11.10
C ILE A 30 1.95 17.66 11.73
N PRO A 31 1.07 17.56 12.75
CA PRO A 31 0.65 16.29 13.34
C PRO A 31 -0.08 15.41 12.33
N VAL A 32 0.12 14.11 12.44
CA VAL A 32 -0.45 13.12 11.52
C VAL A 32 -1.55 12.32 12.19
N TRP A 33 -2.69 12.23 11.51
CA TRP A 33 -3.76 11.30 11.81
C TRP A 33 -3.72 10.17 10.79
N VAL A 34 -3.65 8.95 11.29
CA VAL A 34 -3.49 7.76 10.45
C VAL A 34 -4.82 7.10 10.17
N MET A 35 -5.12 6.89 8.90
CA MET A 35 -6.16 5.95 8.46
C MET A 35 -5.53 4.74 7.77
N GLU A 36 -6.28 3.65 7.66
CA GLU A 36 -5.81 2.37 7.09
C GLU A 36 -4.56 1.78 7.79
N PRO A 37 -4.47 1.82 9.13
CA PRO A 37 -3.30 1.30 9.85
C PRO A 37 -3.05 -0.19 9.60
N LEU A 38 -4.13 -0.94 9.30
CA LEU A 38 -4.10 -2.36 8.97
C LEU A 38 -4.38 -2.66 7.49
N ARG A 39 -4.42 -1.62 6.66
CA ARG A 39 -4.63 -1.70 5.20
C ARG A 39 -5.81 -2.60 4.82
N GLY A 40 -7.02 -2.20 5.25
CA GLY A 40 -8.24 -2.98 5.02
C GLY A 40 -8.24 -4.35 5.71
N GLY A 41 -7.47 -4.51 6.79
CA GLY A 41 -7.34 -5.78 7.53
C GLY A 41 -6.27 -6.73 6.97
N LYS A 42 -5.56 -6.36 5.90
CA LYS A 42 -4.52 -7.20 5.30
C LYS A 42 -3.37 -7.46 6.27
N LEU A 43 -2.96 -6.45 7.03
CA LEU A 43 -1.89 -6.57 8.01
C LEU A 43 -2.30 -7.33 9.28
N ALA A 44 -3.60 -7.52 9.50
CA ALA A 44 -4.11 -8.42 10.53
C ALA A 44 -4.10 -9.90 10.09
N ASN A 45 -3.88 -10.17 8.79
CA ASN A 45 -3.94 -11.51 8.19
C ASN A 45 -2.68 -11.82 7.37
N ILE A 46 -1.52 -11.34 7.78
CA ILE A 46 -0.24 -11.67 7.14
C ILE A 46 0.07 -13.16 7.27
N ASP A 47 0.85 -13.67 6.33
CA ASP A 47 1.27 -15.07 6.28
C ASP A 47 2.01 -15.47 7.58
N ASP A 48 1.80 -16.69 8.02
CA ASP A 48 2.45 -17.24 9.23
C ASP A 48 3.98 -17.32 9.07
N ALA A 49 4.48 -17.43 7.85
CA ALA A 49 5.91 -17.37 7.56
C ALA A 49 6.53 -16.00 7.92
N TYR A 50 5.80 -14.91 7.68
CA TYR A 50 6.21 -13.57 8.13
C TYR A 50 6.09 -13.41 9.63
N MET A 51 5.01 -13.94 10.20
CA MET A 51 4.81 -13.90 11.65
C MET A 51 5.93 -14.66 12.39
N ALA A 52 6.40 -15.79 11.85
CA ALA A 52 7.52 -16.53 12.42
C ALA A 52 8.81 -15.71 12.47
N GLN A 53 9.06 -14.84 11.47
CA GLN A 53 10.21 -13.91 11.49
C GLN A 53 10.02 -12.83 12.57
N LEU A 54 8.84 -12.25 12.66
CA LEU A 54 8.53 -11.22 13.65
C LEU A 54 8.61 -11.75 15.08
N ASN A 55 8.14 -12.98 15.32
CA ASN A 55 8.18 -13.64 16.62
C ASN A 55 9.60 -13.89 17.16
N THR A 56 10.63 -13.81 16.31
CA THR A 56 12.04 -13.86 16.79
C THR A 56 12.40 -12.64 17.63
N HIS A 57 11.67 -11.54 17.49
CA HIS A 57 11.86 -10.29 18.23
C HIS A 57 10.90 -10.19 19.43
N ARG A 58 9.59 -10.43 19.19
CA ARG A 58 8.53 -10.37 20.22
C ARG A 58 7.58 -11.54 20.04
N ALA A 59 7.79 -12.61 20.83
CA ALA A 59 7.04 -13.86 20.68
C ALA A 59 5.52 -13.73 20.88
N GLU A 60 5.09 -12.80 21.73
CA GLU A 60 3.68 -12.61 22.11
C GLU A 60 2.99 -11.46 21.38
N GLU A 61 3.69 -10.76 20.48
CA GLU A 61 3.07 -9.64 19.75
C GLU A 61 2.16 -10.15 18.64
N THR A 62 1.00 -9.52 18.49
CA THR A 62 0.01 -9.93 17.49
C THR A 62 0.31 -9.35 16.10
N LYS A 63 -0.28 -9.93 15.05
CA LYS A 63 -0.17 -9.39 13.68
C LYS A 63 -0.60 -7.92 13.62
N PRO A 64 -1.78 -7.51 14.15
CA PRO A 64 -2.15 -6.10 14.24
C PRO A 64 -1.20 -5.28 15.13
N GLY A 65 -0.73 -5.87 16.23
CA GLY A 65 0.20 -5.25 17.14
C GLY A 65 1.45 -4.75 16.43
N TRP A 66 2.08 -5.55 15.59
CA TRP A 66 3.24 -5.15 14.80
C TRP A 66 2.98 -3.90 13.93
N ALA A 67 1.80 -3.82 13.31
CA ALA A 67 1.44 -2.65 12.51
C ALA A 67 1.23 -1.41 13.39
N PHE A 68 0.66 -1.55 14.57
CA PHE A 68 0.50 -0.44 15.51
C PHE A 68 1.83 -0.02 16.14
N ARG A 69 2.74 -0.97 16.47
CA ARG A 69 4.10 -0.65 16.95
C ARG A 69 4.91 0.12 15.91
N PHE A 70 4.75 -0.21 14.62
CA PHE A 70 5.32 0.59 13.53
C PHE A 70 4.86 2.05 13.62
N LEU A 71 3.57 2.29 13.81
CA LEU A 71 3.02 3.65 13.93
C LEU A 71 3.46 4.36 15.21
N GLN A 72 3.61 3.66 16.33
CA GLN A 72 4.15 4.21 17.58
C GLN A 72 5.63 4.64 17.43
N THR A 73 6.33 4.13 16.44
CA THR A 73 7.73 4.53 16.15
C THR A 73 7.82 5.91 15.48
N LEU A 74 6.72 6.44 15.00
CA LEU A 74 6.64 7.71 14.27
C LEU A 74 6.09 8.81 15.19
N PRO A 75 6.93 9.69 15.75
CA PRO A 75 6.50 10.66 16.76
C PRO A 75 5.53 11.73 16.23
N GLU A 76 5.45 11.90 14.91
CA GLU A 76 4.49 12.79 14.27
C GLU A 76 3.06 12.23 14.27
N VAL A 77 2.89 10.92 14.48
CA VAL A 77 1.58 10.27 14.57
C VAL A 77 0.94 10.57 15.91
N THR A 78 -0.15 11.31 15.89
CA THR A 78 -0.87 11.75 17.10
C THR A 78 -2.23 11.07 17.26
N MET A 79 -2.77 10.47 16.19
CA MET A 79 -4.02 9.73 16.23
C MET A 79 -4.00 8.59 15.21
N ILE A 80 -4.56 7.45 15.59
CA ILE A 80 -4.71 6.28 14.72
C ILE A 80 -6.20 5.89 14.68
N LEU A 81 -6.78 5.90 13.48
CA LEU A 81 -8.17 5.52 13.23
C LEU A 81 -8.23 4.03 12.91
N SER A 82 -8.82 3.24 13.79
CA SER A 82 -8.95 1.79 13.62
C SER A 82 -10.41 1.39 13.42
N GLY A 83 -10.71 0.63 12.36
CA GLY A 83 -12.03 0.09 12.03
C GLY A 83 -12.30 -1.24 12.72
N MET A 84 -12.45 -1.24 14.05
CA MET A 84 -12.78 -2.45 14.81
C MET A 84 -14.24 -2.84 14.58
N SER A 85 -14.49 -4.11 14.25
CA SER A 85 -15.83 -4.63 13.96
C SER A 85 -16.34 -5.64 14.99
N ASN A 86 -15.51 -6.03 15.98
CA ASN A 86 -15.88 -6.94 17.04
C ASN A 86 -15.13 -6.61 18.35
N PHE A 87 -15.63 -7.22 19.45
CA PHE A 87 -15.11 -6.94 20.80
C PHE A 87 -13.67 -7.44 20.99
N THR A 88 -13.28 -8.54 20.34
CA THR A 88 -11.91 -9.08 20.43
C THR A 88 -10.90 -8.09 19.88
N GLN A 89 -11.17 -7.53 18.69
CA GLN A 89 -10.31 -6.51 18.08
C GLN A 89 -10.20 -5.25 18.96
N LEU A 90 -11.30 -4.82 19.58
CA LEU A 90 -11.27 -3.70 20.51
C LEU A 90 -10.37 -4.00 21.71
N LYS A 91 -10.50 -5.18 22.31
CA LYS A 91 -9.70 -5.59 23.46
C LYS A 91 -8.20 -5.66 23.10
N GLU A 92 -7.85 -6.32 22.01
CA GLU A 92 -6.47 -6.44 21.53
C GLU A 92 -5.85 -5.05 21.25
N ASN A 93 -6.61 -4.14 20.64
CA ASN A 93 -6.13 -2.79 20.40
C ASN A 93 -5.91 -2.01 21.72
N ILE A 94 -6.83 -2.12 22.68
CA ILE A 94 -6.64 -1.51 24.00
C ILE A 94 -5.38 -2.07 24.68
N GLU A 95 -5.16 -3.39 24.64
CA GLU A 95 -3.96 -4.02 25.19
C GLU A 95 -2.70 -3.50 24.50
N THR A 96 -2.70 -3.41 23.17
CA THR A 96 -1.57 -2.88 22.39
C THR A 96 -1.26 -1.44 22.77
N PHE A 97 -2.26 -0.56 22.85
CA PHE A 97 -2.07 0.85 23.16
C PHE A 97 -1.99 1.18 24.66
N SER A 98 -2.19 0.20 25.55
CA SER A 98 -1.92 0.37 26.99
C SER A 98 -0.43 0.54 27.30
N THR A 99 0.43 0.18 26.36
CA THR A 99 1.89 0.29 26.48
C THR A 99 2.45 0.99 25.24
N ASP A 100 3.23 2.05 25.48
CA ASP A 100 4.04 2.66 24.43
C ASP A 100 5.30 1.81 24.22
N ALA A 101 5.36 1.08 23.12
CA ALA A 101 6.43 0.15 22.82
C ALA A 101 6.82 0.21 21.34
N PRO A 102 7.39 1.33 20.88
CA PRO A 102 7.83 1.51 19.51
C PRO A 102 8.81 0.43 19.07
N LEU A 103 8.96 0.24 17.77
CA LEU A 103 9.93 -0.70 17.21
C LEU A 103 11.35 -0.20 17.45
N ASN A 104 12.26 -1.10 17.81
CA ASN A 104 13.68 -0.83 17.72
C ASN A 104 14.18 -0.98 16.27
N ASN A 105 15.44 -0.64 16.00
CA ASN A 105 15.98 -0.65 14.64
C ASN A 105 15.90 -2.03 13.98
N ALA A 106 16.20 -3.12 14.70
CA ALA A 106 16.16 -4.48 14.14
C ALA A 106 14.72 -4.92 13.81
N GLU A 107 13.77 -4.57 14.65
CA GLU A 107 12.34 -4.81 14.42
C GLU A 107 11.83 -3.99 13.24
N TRP A 108 12.22 -2.72 13.15
CA TRP A 108 11.90 -1.83 12.03
C TRP A 108 12.40 -2.40 10.71
N ASP A 109 13.67 -2.81 10.64
CA ASP A 109 14.27 -3.38 9.43
C ASP A 109 13.56 -4.69 9.03
N THR A 110 13.18 -5.53 10.00
CA THR A 110 12.46 -6.77 9.74
C THR A 110 11.06 -6.49 9.18
N VAL A 111 10.32 -5.54 9.77
CA VAL A 111 8.97 -5.15 9.30
C VAL A 111 9.02 -4.59 7.88
N LEU A 112 10.00 -3.72 7.58
CA LEU A 112 10.16 -3.18 6.23
C LEU A 112 10.62 -4.23 5.23
N GLY A 113 11.50 -5.15 5.62
CA GLY A 113 11.92 -6.27 4.78
C GLY A 113 10.74 -7.18 4.39
N ILE A 114 9.82 -7.43 5.33
CA ILE A 114 8.57 -8.16 5.07
C ILE A 114 7.67 -7.35 4.11
N ALA A 115 7.55 -6.05 4.31
CA ALA A 115 6.77 -5.19 3.42
C ALA A 115 7.30 -5.25 1.98
N ASP A 116 8.60 -5.14 1.80
CA ASP A 116 9.26 -5.19 0.49
C ASP A 116 9.07 -6.55 -0.19
N ASP A 117 9.17 -7.67 0.56
CA ASP A 117 8.91 -9.01 0.02
C ASP A 117 7.44 -9.16 -0.41
N MET A 118 6.50 -8.68 0.42
CA MET A 118 5.07 -8.69 0.09
C MET A 118 4.76 -7.88 -1.18
N ILE A 119 5.38 -6.71 -1.34
CA ILE A 119 5.22 -5.86 -2.52
C ILE A 119 5.80 -6.55 -3.75
N THR A 120 7.02 -7.06 -3.65
CA THR A 120 7.75 -7.67 -4.77
C THR A 120 7.03 -8.90 -5.34
N ARG A 121 6.35 -9.68 -4.51
CA ARG A 121 5.61 -10.88 -4.95
C ARG A 121 4.34 -10.58 -5.74
N ILE A 122 3.78 -9.39 -5.60
CA ILE A 122 2.42 -9.11 -6.08
C ILE A 122 2.41 -7.95 -7.08
N ALA A 123 3.24 -6.94 -6.90
CA ALA A 123 3.20 -5.72 -7.69
C ALA A 123 4.01 -5.81 -8.98
N LEU A 124 3.48 -5.23 -10.06
CA LEU A 124 4.28 -4.96 -11.25
C LEU A 124 5.32 -3.88 -10.94
N PRO A 125 6.62 -4.08 -11.26
CA PRO A 125 7.71 -3.20 -10.87
C PRO A 125 7.77 -1.92 -11.74
N CYS A 126 6.68 -1.15 -11.77
CA CYS A 126 6.62 0.08 -12.55
C CYS A 126 7.35 1.22 -11.82
N THR A 127 8.36 1.81 -12.47
CA THR A 127 9.15 2.95 -11.95
C THR A 127 8.58 4.30 -12.36
N SER A 128 7.40 4.35 -12.95
CA SER A 128 6.73 5.58 -13.42
C SER A 128 7.58 6.45 -14.37
N CYS A 129 8.50 5.84 -15.12
CA CYS A 129 9.38 6.55 -16.06
C CYS A 129 8.67 7.16 -17.29
N LYS A 130 7.40 6.81 -17.54
CA LYS A 130 6.49 7.35 -18.57
C LYS A 130 6.85 7.06 -20.04
N TYR A 131 7.92 6.34 -20.36
CA TYR A 131 8.26 6.01 -21.76
C TYR A 131 7.13 5.30 -22.50
N CYS A 132 6.39 4.46 -21.81
CA CYS A 132 5.23 3.73 -22.34
C CYS A 132 4.07 4.65 -22.73
N THR A 133 3.88 5.78 -22.03
CA THR A 133 2.77 6.71 -22.26
C THR A 133 2.89 7.37 -23.64
N GLU A 134 4.10 7.77 -24.04
CA GLU A 134 4.37 8.39 -25.35
C GLU A 134 4.18 7.42 -26.53
N LYS A 135 4.24 6.11 -26.28
CA LYS A 135 4.08 5.05 -27.28
C LYS A 135 2.67 4.47 -27.35
N CYS A 136 1.78 4.93 -26.47
CA CYS A 136 0.42 4.42 -26.43
C CYS A 136 -0.48 5.15 -27.44
N PRO A 137 -0.98 4.47 -28.51
CA PRO A 137 -1.87 5.11 -29.49
C PRO A 137 -3.23 5.51 -28.89
N MET A 138 -3.61 4.93 -27.74
CA MET A 138 -4.80 5.29 -26.99
C MET A 138 -4.53 6.38 -25.94
N GLU A 139 -3.29 6.87 -25.84
CA GLU A 139 -2.85 7.89 -24.90
C GLU A 139 -3.22 7.56 -23.45
N LEU A 140 -3.10 6.29 -23.05
CA LEU A 140 -3.36 5.84 -21.70
C LEU A 140 -2.26 6.33 -20.75
N ASN A 141 -2.66 6.80 -19.56
CA ASN A 141 -1.70 7.04 -18.49
C ASN A 141 -1.32 5.70 -17.85
N ILE A 142 -0.50 4.93 -18.56
CA ILE A 142 -0.13 3.56 -18.19
C ILE A 142 0.47 3.47 -16.78
N PRO A 143 1.40 4.35 -16.34
CA PRO A 143 1.93 4.28 -14.98
C PRO A 143 0.86 4.40 -13.91
N ALA A 144 -0.06 5.36 -14.05
CA ALA A 144 -1.15 5.53 -13.09
C ALA A 144 -2.13 4.34 -13.10
N LEU A 145 -2.40 3.76 -14.25
CA LEU A 145 -3.23 2.55 -14.35
C LEU A 145 -2.54 1.33 -13.72
N ILE A 146 -1.22 1.18 -13.87
CA ILE A 146 -0.45 0.12 -13.21
C ILE A 146 -0.45 0.31 -11.70
N GLU A 147 -0.33 1.54 -11.21
CA GLU A 147 -0.42 1.84 -9.79
C GLU A 147 -1.75 1.38 -9.19
N ILE A 148 -2.87 1.70 -9.85
CA ILE A 148 -4.21 1.26 -9.41
C ILE A 148 -4.36 -0.25 -9.56
N TYR A 149 -3.81 -0.86 -10.60
CA TYR A 149 -3.78 -2.31 -10.78
C TYR A 149 -3.02 -3.00 -9.65
N ASN A 150 -1.82 -2.54 -9.32
CA ASN A 150 -1.03 -3.05 -8.21
C ASN A 150 -1.80 -2.95 -6.89
N GLU A 151 -2.46 -1.82 -6.64
CA GLU A 151 -3.34 -1.63 -5.49
C GLU A 151 -4.46 -2.66 -5.46
N HIS A 152 -5.13 -2.88 -6.61
CA HIS A 152 -6.20 -3.86 -6.74
C HIS A 152 -5.71 -5.28 -6.45
N ILE A 153 -4.59 -5.69 -7.06
CA ILE A 153 -4.00 -7.02 -6.83
C ILE A 153 -3.56 -7.18 -5.39
N PHE A 154 -2.90 -6.16 -4.84
CA PHE A 154 -2.40 -6.20 -3.48
C PHE A 154 -3.52 -6.29 -2.44
N THR A 155 -4.63 -5.57 -2.63
CA THR A 155 -5.76 -5.55 -1.69
C THR A 155 -6.75 -6.70 -1.92
N GLY A 156 -6.64 -7.44 -3.02
CA GLY A 156 -7.63 -8.42 -3.44
C GLY A 156 -8.93 -7.77 -3.95
N GLY A 157 -8.85 -6.53 -4.44
CA GLY A 157 -9.99 -5.72 -4.86
C GLY A 157 -10.41 -4.68 -3.83
N GLY A 158 -11.72 -4.38 -3.79
CA GLY A 158 -12.27 -3.41 -2.86
C GLY A 158 -12.64 -2.07 -3.49
N PHE A 159 -13.09 -1.13 -2.67
CA PHE A 159 -13.68 0.14 -3.11
C PHE A 159 -12.65 1.12 -3.69
N LEU A 160 -11.45 1.20 -3.09
CA LEU A 160 -10.45 2.22 -3.45
C LEU A 160 -9.94 2.14 -4.89
N PRO A 161 -9.57 0.97 -5.44
CA PRO A 161 -9.15 0.89 -6.84
C PRO A 161 -10.25 1.32 -7.81
N GLY A 162 -11.50 0.93 -7.55
CA GLY A 162 -12.66 1.36 -8.34
C GLY A 162 -12.87 2.88 -8.30
N MET A 163 -12.78 3.49 -7.12
CA MET A 163 -12.89 4.93 -6.94
C MET A 163 -11.74 5.67 -7.66
N LYS A 164 -10.49 5.23 -7.52
CA LYS A 164 -9.35 5.82 -8.23
C LYS A 164 -9.51 5.71 -9.76
N LEU A 165 -10.01 4.56 -10.24
CA LEU A 165 -10.25 4.36 -11.67
C LEU A 165 -11.41 5.22 -12.21
N SER A 166 -12.42 5.53 -11.39
CA SER A 166 -13.57 6.36 -11.82
C SER A 166 -13.19 7.78 -12.22
N VAL A 167 -12.04 8.30 -11.74
CA VAL A 167 -11.51 9.62 -12.12
C VAL A 167 -11.07 9.67 -13.59
N PHE A 168 -10.75 8.52 -14.19
CA PHE A 168 -10.37 8.44 -15.60
C PHE A 168 -11.60 8.39 -16.50
N PRO A 169 -11.62 9.12 -17.63
CA PRO A 169 -12.64 8.96 -18.66
C PRO A 169 -12.70 7.50 -19.15
N GLU A 170 -13.85 7.00 -19.55
CA GLU A 170 -14.02 5.60 -19.95
C GLU A 170 -13.06 5.17 -21.08
N ASN A 171 -12.82 6.06 -22.03
CA ASN A 171 -11.88 5.83 -23.14
C ASN A 171 -10.38 5.93 -22.74
N LYS A 172 -10.10 6.16 -21.46
CA LYS A 172 -8.74 6.21 -20.89
C LYS A 172 -8.52 5.17 -19.77
N ARG A 173 -9.48 4.29 -19.57
CA ARG A 173 -9.41 3.16 -18.61
C ARG A 173 -8.75 1.92 -19.25
N PRO A 174 -8.44 0.87 -18.46
CA PRO A 174 -7.77 -0.33 -18.96
C PRO A 174 -8.45 -1.00 -20.15
N ASN A 175 -9.78 -0.96 -20.22
CA ASN A 175 -10.59 -1.52 -21.32
C ASN A 175 -10.37 -0.81 -22.66
N ALA A 176 -9.80 0.38 -22.68
CA ALA A 176 -9.42 1.08 -23.91
C ALA A 176 -8.08 0.58 -24.50
N CYS A 177 -7.37 -0.30 -23.80
CA CYS A 177 -6.14 -0.89 -24.33
C CYS A 177 -6.44 -1.83 -25.51
N ILE A 178 -5.85 -1.53 -26.67
CA ILE A 178 -6.02 -2.33 -27.91
C ILE A 178 -5.01 -3.48 -28.03
N GLY A 179 -4.15 -3.71 -27.01
CA GLY A 179 -3.20 -4.81 -27.01
C GLY A 179 -2.04 -4.71 -28.02
N CYS A 180 -1.73 -3.51 -28.53
CA CYS A 180 -0.70 -3.31 -29.57
C CYS A 180 0.75 -3.52 -29.10
N ARG A 181 1.00 -3.60 -27.78
CA ARG A 181 2.30 -3.84 -27.13
C ARG A 181 3.41 -2.82 -27.43
N SER A 182 3.11 -1.70 -28.08
CA SER A 182 4.11 -0.66 -28.35
C SER A 182 4.73 -0.08 -27.06
N CYS A 183 3.97 -0.05 -25.97
CA CYS A 183 4.41 0.35 -24.65
C CYS A 183 5.40 -0.63 -23.99
N GLU A 184 5.26 -1.92 -24.26
CA GLU A 184 6.12 -2.99 -23.73
C GLU A 184 7.52 -2.93 -24.33
N ALA A 185 7.62 -2.61 -25.64
CA ALA A 185 8.88 -2.50 -26.36
C ALA A 185 9.84 -1.44 -25.79
N VAL A 186 9.31 -0.45 -25.06
CA VAL A 186 10.08 0.64 -24.45
C VAL A 186 10.11 0.58 -22.91
N CYS A 187 9.54 -0.45 -22.32
CA CYS A 187 9.49 -0.59 -20.87
C CYS A 187 10.83 -1.12 -20.33
N PRO A 188 11.59 -0.32 -19.51
CA PRO A 188 12.86 -0.78 -18.95
C PRO A 188 12.69 -1.96 -17.99
N GLN A 189 11.50 -2.13 -17.43
CA GLN A 189 11.17 -3.21 -16.48
C GLN A 189 10.60 -4.46 -17.16
N ASN A 190 10.49 -4.47 -18.49
CA ASN A 190 9.92 -5.57 -19.27
C ASN A 190 8.51 -6.00 -18.83
N ILE A 191 7.70 -5.05 -18.31
CA ILE A 191 6.34 -5.32 -17.86
C ILE A 191 5.46 -5.70 -19.06
N LYS A 192 4.68 -6.78 -18.93
CA LYS A 192 3.65 -7.20 -19.88
C LYS A 192 2.40 -6.31 -19.73
N ILE A 193 2.54 -5.06 -20.19
CA ILE A 193 1.57 -3.99 -19.94
C ILE A 193 0.20 -4.31 -20.54
N SER A 194 0.16 -4.84 -21.76
CA SER A 194 -1.10 -5.18 -22.43
C SER A 194 -1.86 -6.30 -21.70
N GLU A 195 -1.15 -7.30 -21.19
CA GLU A 195 -1.73 -8.39 -20.40
C GLU A 195 -2.26 -7.86 -19.07
N ALA A 196 -1.50 -6.99 -18.40
CA ALA A 196 -1.94 -6.34 -17.17
C ALA A 196 -3.18 -5.46 -17.37
N MET A 197 -3.25 -4.70 -18.46
CA MET A 197 -4.44 -3.89 -18.78
C MET A 197 -5.67 -4.77 -19.06
N GLN A 198 -5.51 -5.88 -19.76
CA GLN A 198 -6.58 -6.83 -20.03
C GLN A 198 -7.09 -7.45 -18.71
N ASP A 199 -6.21 -8.00 -17.89
CA ASP A 199 -6.55 -8.59 -16.60
C ASP A 199 -7.24 -7.56 -15.67
N PHE A 200 -6.72 -6.34 -15.66
CA PHE A 200 -7.33 -5.25 -14.88
C PHE A 200 -8.74 -4.91 -15.37
N ALA A 201 -8.92 -4.83 -16.70
CA ALA A 201 -10.25 -4.58 -17.28
C ALA A 201 -11.26 -5.69 -16.94
N GLU A 202 -10.82 -6.96 -16.89
CA GLU A 202 -11.66 -8.10 -16.51
C GLU A 202 -12.05 -8.04 -15.02
N LYS A 203 -11.09 -7.78 -14.14
CA LYS A 203 -11.32 -7.66 -12.68
C LYS A 203 -12.24 -6.50 -12.29
N MET A 204 -12.31 -5.47 -13.12
CA MET A 204 -13.16 -4.29 -12.87
C MET A 204 -14.58 -4.41 -13.45
N LYS A 205 -14.92 -5.55 -14.10
CA LYS A 205 -16.28 -5.81 -14.61
C LYS A 205 -17.22 -6.46 -13.59
N GLY A 206 -16.72 -6.86 -12.42
CA GLY A 206 -17.44 -7.58 -11.37
C GLY A 206 -18.14 -6.70 -10.35
#